data_adaf46fb88a681c57a7625b4bffb3ba3
#
_entry.id   adaf46fb88a681c57a7625b4bffb3ba3
#
_cell.length_a   1.000
_cell.length_b   1.000
_cell.length_c   1.000
_cell.angle_alpha   90.00
_cell.angle_beta   90.00
_cell.angle_gamma   90.00
#
_symmetry.space_group_name_H-M   'P 1'
#
loop_
_entity.id
_entity.type
_entity.pdbx_description
1 polymer ?
#
loop_
_entity_poly.entity_id
_entity_poly.type
_entity_poly.pdbx_seq_one_letter_code
_entity_poly.pdbx_strand_id
1 'polypeptide(L)'
;MMFKNKKVLVTGGAGMIGRELVDLLLEEEANVYVADIKEPEDMKDKVTFSRVDLRDFSSCMKICEGMDYVFNLVGIKCSPRVAIYEPAKIMGPMMQFNANMLEAAMKQNVDWYLYTSTVGVYQPSEILREDDVWTTQPSKNDWFGGWAKRMGELHCEAYQRQYKEGKCSIVRPANVYGPHDNFDLDSA
;
A
#
# COMPACT_ATOMS: atom_id res chain seq x y z
N MET A 1 1.82 -8.02 22.94
CA MET A 1 1.73 -8.25 21.50
C MET A 1 0.43 -7.63 20.99
N MET A 2 0.56 -6.62 20.16
CA MET A 2 -0.57 -5.81 19.68
C MET A 2 -1.46 -6.59 18.72
N PHE A 3 -0.88 -7.47 17.91
CA PHE A 3 -1.57 -8.20 16.85
C PHE A 3 -1.91 -9.65 17.19
N LYS A 4 -1.65 -10.08 18.42
CA LYS A 4 -1.93 -11.48 18.85
C LYS A 4 -3.37 -11.89 18.57
N ASN A 5 -3.54 -13.00 17.82
CA ASN A 5 -4.83 -13.55 17.38
C ASN A 5 -5.67 -12.61 16.49
N LYS A 6 -5.12 -11.48 16.04
CA LYS A 6 -5.79 -10.56 15.11
C LYS A 6 -5.66 -11.05 13.68
N LYS A 7 -6.70 -10.86 12.88
CA LYS A 7 -6.70 -11.12 11.45
C LYS A 7 -6.15 -9.91 10.72
N VAL A 8 -4.98 -10.05 10.13
CA VAL A 8 -4.25 -8.96 9.49
C VAL A 8 -4.07 -9.25 8.01
N LEU A 9 -4.65 -8.40 7.16
CA LEU A 9 -4.44 -8.46 5.72
C LEU A 9 -3.26 -7.56 5.31
N VAL A 10 -2.31 -8.15 4.58
CA VAL A 10 -1.21 -7.42 3.94
C VAL A 10 -1.36 -7.53 2.43
N THR A 11 -1.76 -6.44 1.77
CA THR A 11 -1.76 -6.39 0.31
C THR A 11 -0.40 -5.97 -0.21
N GLY A 12 0.08 -6.61 -1.29
CA GLY A 12 1.47 -6.46 -1.71
C GLY A 12 2.45 -7.20 -0.77
N GLY A 13 1.94 -8.20 -0.02
CA GLY A 13 2.73 -8.95 0.95
C GLY A 13 3.84 -9.83 0.35
N ALA A 14 3.81 -10.10 -0.95
CA ALA A 14 4.89 -10.77 -1.66
C ALA A 14 6.05 -9.84 -2.06
N GLY A 15 5.89 -8.52 -1.92
CA GLY A 15 6.92 -7.52 -2.19
C GLY A 15 7.97 -7.42 -1.08
N MET A 16 9.03 -6.64 -1.32
CA MET A 16 10.15 -6.46 -0.39
C MET A 16 9.69 -6.04 1.02
N ILE A 17 8.97 -4.93 1.14
CA ILE A 17 8.47 -4.44 2.44
C ILE A 17 7.43 -5.39 3.02
N GLY A 18 6.57 -5.96 2.15
CA GLY A 18 5.50 -6.86 2.56
C GLY A 18 6.01 -8.11 3.27
N ARG A 19 7.08 -8.70 2.77
CA ARG A 19 7.70 -9.91 3.36
C ARG A 19 8.20 -9.66 4.77
N GLU A 20 8.93 -8.59 4.98
CA GLU A 20 9.43 -8.20 6.32
C GLU A 20 8.27 -7.91 7.28
N LEU A 21 7.23 -7.22 6.81
CA LEU A 21 6.05 -6.97 7.63
C LEU A 21 5.30 -8.27 7.98
N VAL A 22 5.19 -9.19 7.03
CA VAL A 22 4.55 -10.50 7.28
C VAL A 22 5.31 -11.27 8.36
N ASP A 23 6.64 -11.34 8.28
CA ASP A 23 7.44 -12.04 9.28
C ASP A 23 7.28 -11.39 10.67
N LEU A 24 7.32 -10.08 10.78
CA LEU A 24 7.05 -9.36 12.04
C LEU A 24 5.65 -9.62 12.59
N LEU A 25 4.63 -9.68 11.75
CA LEU A 25 3.26 -9.97 12.17
C LEU A 25 3.11 -11.42 12.67
N LEU A 26 3.82 -12.36 12.05
CA LEU A 26 3.86 -13.74 12.51
C LEU A 26 4.55 -13.86 13.87
N GLU A 27 5.63 -13.13 14.11
CA GLU A 27 6.30 -13.03 15.42
C GLU A 27 5.37 -12.44 16.50
N GLU A 28 4.47 -11.51 16.10
CA GLU A 28 3.42 -10.96 16.97
C GLU A 28 2.22 -11.91 17.18
N GLU A 29 2.30 -13.15 16.69
CA GLU A 29 1.23 -14.15 16.76
C GLU A 29 -0.08 -13.70 16.08
N ALA A 30 0.01 -12.93 14.99
CA ALA A 30 -1.13 -12.55 14.17
C ALA A 30 -1.58 -13.69 13.24
N ASN A 31 -2.87 -13.72 12.89
CA ASN A 31 -3.39 -14.53 11.79
C ASN A 31 -3.19 -13.73 10.50
N VAL A 32 -2.12 -14.01 9.75
CA VAL A 32 -1.71 -13.21 8.61
C VAL A 32 -2.35 -13.71 7.31
N TYR A 33 -2.98 -12.79 6.60
CA TYR A 33 -3.52 -12.97 5.25
C TYR A 33 -2.72 -12.12 4.27
N VAL A 34 -2.29 -12.71 3.17
CA VAL A 34 -1.52 -12.01 2.13
C VAL A 34 -2.33 -11.98 0.83
N ALA A 35 -2.44 -10.81 0.23
CA ALA A 35 -3.06 -10.63 -1.06
C ALA A 35 -2.05 -10.02 -2.06
N ASP A 36 -1.78 -10.72 -3.15
CA ASP A 36 -0.84 -10.27 -4.18
C ASP A 36 -1.20 -10.88 -5.54
N ILE A 37 -0.62 -10.36 -6.62
CA ILE A 37 -0.71 -10.94 -7.97
C ILE A 37 0.24 -12.12 -8.16
N LYS A 38 1.28 -12.23 -7.31
CA LYS A 38 2.27 -13.30 -7.32
C LYS A 38 2.28 -14.01 -5.98
N GLU A 39 2.19 -15.34 -6.00
CA GLU A 39 2.32 -16.16 -4.80
C GLU A 39 3.80 -16.32 -4.43
N PRO A 40 4.20 -15.97 -3.21
CA PRO A 40 5.55 -16.20 -2.73
C PRO A 40 5.68 -17.65 -2.24
N GLU A 41 6.56 -18.44 -2.86
CA GLU A 41 6.74 -19.87 -2.52
C GLU A 41 7.19 -20.09 -1.07
N ASP A 42 7.99 -19.19 -0.55
CA ASP A 42 8.57 -19.23 0.81
C ASP A 42 7.58 -18.88 1.94
N MET A 43 6.39 -18.41 1.62
CA MET A 43 5.33 -18.07 2.59
C MET A 43 4.16 -19.06 2.60
N LYS A 44 4.13 -20.04 1.69
CA LYS A 44 2.98 -20.88 1.37
C LYS A 44 2.34 -21.57 2.58
N ASP A 45 3.14 -21.99 3.56
CA ASP A 45 2.66 -22.71 4.74
C ASP A 45 2.53 -21.81 5.99
N LYS A 46 2.86 -20.53 5.87
CA LYS A 46 2.91 -19.59 7.01
C LYS A 46 1.71 -18.66 7.06
N VAL A 47 1.10 -18.37 5.91
CA VAL A 47 0.04 -17.38 5.77
C VAL A 47 -1.12 -17.90 4.94
N THR A 48 -2.29 -17.29 5.08
CA THR A 48 -3.39 -17.51 4.13
C THR A 48 -3.17 -16.60 2.91
N PHE A 49 -2.88 -17.20 1.76
CA PHE A 49 -2.62 -16.46 0.53
C PHE A 49 -3.83 -16.36 -0.39
N SER A 50 -4.05 -15.18 -0.97
CA SER A 50 -5.06 -14.92 -1.99
C SER A 50 -4.41 -14.27 -3.21
N ARG A 51 -4.46 -14.94 -4.37
CA ARG A 51 -4.04 -14.33 -5.63
C ARG A 51 -5.14 -13.45 -6.17
N VAL A 52 -4.95 -12.14 -6.14
CA VAL A 52 -5.98 -11.18 -6.56
C VAL A 52 -5.39 -9.98 -7.29
N ASP A 53 -6.19 -9.42 -8.19
CA ASP A 53 -5.96 -8.11 -8.78
C ASP A 53 -6.86 -7.10 -8.07
N LEU A 54 -6.27 -6.16 -7.34
CA LEU A 54 -7.00 -5.17 -6.56
C LEU A 54 -7.72 -4.12 -7.41
N ARG A 55 -7.59 -4.19 -8.73
CA ARG A 55 -8.43 -3.41 -9.65
C ARG A 55 -9.85 -3.96 -9.74
N ASP A 56 -10.06 -5.20 -9.34
CA ASP A 56 -11.39 -5.76 -9.16
C ASP A 56 -11.92 -5.50 -7.75
N PHE A 57 -12.93 -4.63 -7.66
CA PHE A 57 -13.54 -4.24 -6.38
C PHE A 57 -14.18 -5.44 -5.65
N SER A 58 -14.77 -6.39 -6.38
CA SER A 58 -15.39 -7.57 -5.75
C SER A 58 -14.37 -8.45 -5.04
N SER A 59 -13.16 -8.54 -5.59
CA SER A 59 -12.04 -9.23 -4.96
C SER A 59 -11.55 -8.48 -3.72
N CYS A 60 -11.46 -7.15 -3.77
CA CYS A 60 -11.11 -6.34 -2.59
C CYS A 60 -12.10 -6.54 -1.45
N MET A 61 -13.40 -6.58 -1.74
CA MET A 61 -14.45 -6.85 -0.75
C MET A 61 -14.27 -8.21 -0.07
N LYS A 62 -13.97 -9.25 -0.85
CA LYS A 62 -13.77 -10.60 -0.31
C LYS A 62 -12.55 -10.72 0.59
N ILE A 63 -11.42 -10.14 0.20
CA ILE A 63 -10.19 -10.24 1.02
C ILE A 63 -10.23 -9.39 2.29
N CYS A 64 -11.07 -8.35 2.34
CA CYS A 64 -11.27 -7.52 3.52
C CYS A 64 -12.31 -8.11 4.50
N GLU A 65 -13.07 -9.13 4.10
CA GLU A 65 -14.14 -9.70 4.92
C GLU A 65 -13.60 -10.30 6.23
N GLY A 66 -14.07 -9.76 7.34
CA GLY A 66 -13.72 -10.23 8.68
C GLY A 66 -12.26 -9.95 9.10
N MET A 67 -11.55 -9.04 8.41
CA MET A 67 -10.22 -8.59 8.82
C MET A 67 -10.31 -7.54 9.92
N ASP A 68 -9.42 -7.63 10.92
CA ASP A 68 -9.25 -6.59 11.93
C ASP A 68 -8.40 -5.43 11.40
N TYR A 69 -7.31 -5.74 10.68
CA TYR A 69 -6.34 -4.74 10.19
C TYR A 69 -6.02 -4.96 8.71
N VAL A 70 -5.82 -3.87 7.99
CA VAL A 70 -5.35 -3.90 6.60
C VAL A 70 -4.10 -3.03 6.45
N PHE A 71 -3.01 -3.63 5.99
CA PHE A 71 -1.81 -2.93 5.54
C PHE A 71 -1.79 -2.92 4.01
N ASN A 72 -2.09 -1.77 3.41
CA ASN A 72 -2.07 -1.64 1.96
C ASN A 72 -0.70 -1.17 1.48
N LEU A 73 0.16 -2.12 1.09
CA LEU A 73 1.52 -1.88 0.62
C LEU A 73 1.62 -1.89 -0.91
N VAL A 74 0.51 -2.08 -1.63
CA VAL A 74 0.55 -2.19 -3.08
C VAL A 74 1.00 -0.89 -3.72
N GLY A 75 1.96 -1.03 -4.61
CA GLY A 75 2.47 0.03 -5.46
C GLY A 75 2.99 -0.53 -6.76
N ILE A 76 3.15 0.31 -7.75
CA ILE A 76 3.82 -0.04 -9.01
C ILE A 76 5.24 0.49 -8.94
N LYS A 77 6.21 -0.41 -8.80
CA LYS A 77 7.62 -0.09 -9.01
C LYS A 77 7.90 -0.18 -10.51
N CYS A 78 8.52 0.83 -11.07
CA CYS A 78 8.85 0.86 -12.49
C CYS A 78 10.16 1.62 -12.71
N SER A 79 10.81 1.35 -13.86
CA SER A 79 11.98 2.12 -14.26
C SER A 79 11.61 3.57 -14.59
N PRO A 80 12.56 4.51 -14.49
CA PRO A 80 12.37 5.91 -14.89
C PRO A 80 11.84 6.05 -16.32
N ARG A 81 12.25 5.16 -17.22
CA ARG A 81 11.75 5.12 -18.61
C ARG A 81 10.23 4.93 -18.66
N VAL A 82 9.70 3.95 -17.91
CA VAL A 82 8.25 3.68 -17.87
C VAL A 82 7.52 4.86 -17.23
N ALA A 83 8.08 5.44 -16.16
CA ALA A 83 7.49 6.60 -15.50
C ALA A 83 7.36 7.82 -16.43
N ILE A 84 8.34 8.02 -17.36
CA ILE A 84 8.36 9.15 -18.28
C ILE A 84 7.49 8.89 -19.52
N TYR A 85 7.63 7.72 -20.14
CA TYR A 85 7.03 7.47 -21.46
C TYR A 85 5.70 6.73 -21.42
N GLU A 86 5.37 6.05 -20.30
CA GLU A 86 4.16 5.24 -20.16
C GLU A 86 3.41 5.54 -18.84
N PRO A 87 3.25 6.82 -18.44
CA PRO A 87 2.74 7.18 -17.11
C PRO A 87 1.32 6.71 -16.84
N ALA A 88 0.51 6.52 -17.88
CA ALA A 88 -0.84 6.01 -17.74
C ALA A 88 -0.88 4.56 -17.21
N LYS A 89 0.17 3.77 -17.48
CA LYS A 89 0.31 2.41 -16.94
C LYS A 89 0.59 2.39 -15.43
N ILE A 90 0.96 3.53 -14.86
CA ILE A 90 1.25 3.71 -13.44
C ILE A 90 0.07 4.37 -12.74
N MET A 91 -0.28 5.57 -13.17
CA MET A 91 -1.26 6.41 -12.48
C MET A 91 -2.64 5.77 -12.42
N GLY A 92 -3.17 5.31 -13.54
CA GLY A 92 -4.52 4.74 -13.62
C GLY A 92 -4.71 3.53 -12.68
N PRO A 93 -3.90 2.48 -12.82
CA PRO A 93 -3.99 1.33 -11.92
C PRO A 93 -3.76 1.68 -10.44
N MET A 94 -2.81 2.57 -10.12
CA MET A 94 -2.57 3.00 -8.73
C MET A 94 -3.78 3.69 -8.11
N MET A 95 -4.43 4.56 -8.84
CA MET A 95 -5.66 5.21 -8.37
C MET A 95 -6.78 4.18 -8.15
N GLN A 96 -6.93 3.25 -9.09
CA GLN A 96 -7.99 2.24 -9.05
C GLN A 96 -7.84 1.29 -7.86
N PHE A 97 -6.69 0.64 -7.69
CA PHE A 97 -6.53 -0.32 -6.59
C PHE A 97 -6.49 0.35 -5.22
N ASN A 98 -5.95 1.56 -5.09
CA ASN A 98 -5.96 2.29 -3.82
C ASN A 98 -7.39 2.69 -3.42
N ALA A 99 -8.20 3.18 -4.37
CA ALA A 99 -9.59 3.52 -4.11
C ALA A 99 -10.42 2.28 -3.72
N ASN A 100 -10.27 1.19 -4.47
CA ASN A 100 -10.97 -0.07 -4.22
C ASN A 100 -10.66 -0.63 -2.83
N MET A 101 -9.37 -0.68 -2.46
CA MET A 101 -8.95 -1.24 -1.18
C MET A 101 -9.46 -0.43 0.01
N LEU A 102 -9.34 0.89 -0.04
CA LEU A 102 -9.84 1.74 1.04
C LEU A 102 -11.37 1.59 1.18
N GLU A 103 -12.11 1.67 0.08
CA GLU A 103 -13.57 1.51 0.12
C GLU A 103 -13.99 0.14 0.62
N ALA A 104 -13.31 -0.94 0.18
CA ALA A 104 -13.59 -2.29 0.65
C ALA A 104 -13.32 -2.44 2.15
N ALA A 105 -12.19 -1.95 2.65
CA ALA A 105 -11.84 -1.99 4.05
C ALA A 105 -12.88 -1.26 4.93
N MET A 106 -13.32 -0.09 4.49
CA MET A 106 -14.36 0.68 5.21
C MET A 106 -15.72 -0.02 5.20
N LYS A 107 -16.14 -0.58 4.06
CA LYS A 107 -17.41 -1.33 3.95
C LYS A 107 -17.41 -2.63 4.76
N GLN A 108 -16.26 -3.25 4.95
CA GLN A 108 -16.08 -4.45 5.77
C GLN A 108 -15.82 -4.14 7.25
N ASN A 109 -15.89 -2.87 7.66
CA ASN A 109 -15.69 -2.41 9.03
C ASN A 109 -14.35 -2.84 9.64
N VAL A 110 -13.28 -2.78 8.85
CA VAL A 110 -11.92 -3.04 9.33
C VAL A 110 -11.58 -2.06 10.45
N ASP A 111 -10.98 -2.54 11.54
CA ASP A 111 -10.63 -1.71 12.71
C ASP A 111 -9.60 -0.65 12.40
N TRP A 112 -8.64 -0.96 11.52
CA TRP A 112 -7.58 -0.03 11.11
C TRP A 112 -7.05 -0.33 9.72
N TYR A 113 -6.89 0.73 8.92
CA TYR A 113 -6.31 0.68 7.57
C TYR A 113 -5.04 1.51 7.50
N LEU A 114 -3.93 0.92 7.11
CA LEU A 114 -2.69 1.64 6.82
C LEU A 114 -2.52 1.82 5.31
N TYR A 115 -2.36 3.06 4.90
CA TYR A 115 -2.06 3.44 3.53
C TYR A 115 -0.58 3.75 3.36
N THR A 116 0.07 3.05 2.44
CA THR A 116 1.47 3.33 2.09
C THR A 116 1.53 4.31 0.93
N SER A 117 1.92 5.53 1.25
CA SER A 117 2.24 6.59 0.31
C SER A 117 3.70 6.48 -0.16
N THR A 118 4.39 7.58 -0.43
CA THR A 118 5.77 7.61 -0.92
C THR A 118 6.43 8.96 -0.62
N VAL A 119 7.76 8.98 -0.53
CA VAL A 119 8.53 10.23 -0.53
C VAL A 119 8.31 11.06 -1.80
N GLY A 120 7.94 10.43 -2.92
CA GLY A 120 7.64 11.09 -4.20
C GLY A 120 6.46 12.07 -4.15
N VAL A 121 5.63 12.05 -3.08
CA VAL A 121 4.57 13.05 -2.87
C VAL A 121 5.12 14.43 -2.51
N TYR A 122 6.36 14.52 -2.05
CA TYR A 122 6.98 15.80 -1.71
C TYR A 122 7.58 16.50 -2.92
N GLN A 123 7.55 17.83 -2.91
CA GLN A 123 8.44 18.62 -3.74
C GLN A 123 9.87 18.44 -3.22
N PRO A 124 10.87 18.26 -4.08
CA PRO A 124 12.27 18.18 -3.65
C PRO A 124 12.68 19.39 -2.81
N SER A 125 13.21 19.13 -1.63
CA SER A 125 13.67 20.13 -0.67
C SER A 125 14.75 19.52 0.22
N GLU A 126 15.59 20.36 0.85
CA GLU A 126 16.58 19.90 1.83
C GLU A 126 15.94 19.28 3.07
N ILE A 127 14.77 19.81 3.48
CA ILE A 127 13.98 19.28 4.59
C ILE A 127 12.57 19.01 4.09
N LEU A 128 12.12 17.77 4.22
CA LEU A 128 10.76 17.36 3.88
C LEU A 128 9.90 17.44 5.14
N ARG A 129 8.83 18.22 5.10
CA ARG A 129 7.86 18.36 6.19
C ARG A 129 6.51 17.81 5.75
N GLU A 130 5.84 17.08 6.63
CA GLU A 130 4.57 16.42 6.31
C GLU A 130 3.49 17.40 5.83
N ASP A 131 3.43 18.60 6.43
CA ASP A 131 2.43 19.62 6.08
C ASP A 131 2.65 20.25 4.70
N ASP A 132 3.87 20.19 4.15
CA ASP A 132 4.21 20.81 2.87
C ASP A 132 3.56 20.09 1.67
N VAL A 133 3.09 18.86 1.85
CA VAL A 133 2.50 18.07 0.76
C VAL A 133 1.31 18.77 0.12
N TRP A 134 0.49 19.47 0.90
CA TRP A 134 -0.73 20.12 0.39
C TRP A 134 -0.53 21.57 -0.09
N THR A 135 0.65 22.14 0.13
CA THR A 135 1.02 23.50 -0.30
C THR A 135 1.98 23.48 -1.49
N THR A 136 2.50 22.31 -1.86
CA THR A 136 3.48 22.10 -2.92
C THR A 136 3.00 21.09 -3.95
N GLN A 137 3.82 20.81 -4.95
CA GLN A 137 3.57 19.78 -5.96
C GLN A 137 4.43 18.54 -5.70
N PRO A 138 4.05 17.34 -6.17
CA PRO A 138 4.89 16.16 -6.10
C PRO A 138 6.20 16.35 -6.86
N SER A 139 7.18 15.49 -6.57
CA SER A 139 8.42 15.43 -7.33
C SER A 139 8.15 15.29 -8.83
N LYS A 140 8.84 16.07 -9.65
CA LYS A 140 8.76 15.95 -11.12
C LYS A 140 9.27 14.60 -11.62
N ASN A 141 10.17 13.97 -10.88
CA ASN A 141 10.73 12.66 -11.21
C ASN A 141 9.73 11.53 -10.94
N ASP A 142 8.75 11.75 -10.08
CA ASP A 142 7.69 10.81 -9.75
C ASP A 142 6.30 11.47 -9.89
N TRP A 143 6.14 12.29 -10.90
CA TRP A 143 4.98 13.17 -11.04
C TRP A 143 3.64 12.42 -10.98
N PHE A 144 3.47 11.44 -11.85
CA PHE A 144 2.20 10.72 -11.96
C PHE A 144 1.98 9.74 -10.78
N GLY A 145 3.04 9.08 -10.32
CA GLY A 145 3.02 8.24 -9.14
C GLY A 145 2.74 9.04 -7.87
N GLY A 146 3.43 10.16 -7.70
CA GLY A 146 3.24 11.08 -6.58
C GLY A 146 1.81 11.63 -6.51
N TRP A 147 1.23 12.06 -7.64
CA TRP A 147 -0.17 12.48 -7.67
C TRP A 147 -1.14 11.34 -7.37
N ALA A 148 -0.92 10.14 -7.91
CA ALA A 148 -1.77 8.99 -7.59
C ALA A 148 -1.74 8.66 -6.08
N LYS A 149 -0.56 8.78 -5.46
CA LYS A 149 -0.41 8.57 -4.01
C LYS A 149 -1.05 9.69 -3.20
N ARG A 150 -0.89 10.97 -3.58
CA ARG A 150 -1.61 12.08 -2.94
C ARG A 150 -3.14 11.91 -3.02
N MET A 151 -3.68 11.42 -4.14
CA MET A 151 -5.10 11.13 -4.24
C MET A 151 -5.55 10.07 -3.25
N GLY A 152 -4.73 9.03 -3.03
CA GLY A 152 -5.00 8.03 -1.99
C GLY A 152 -4.97 8.61 -0.58
N GLU A 153 -4.03 9.51 -0.27
CA GLU A 153 -3.99 10.23 1.03
C GLU A 153 -5.24 11.09 1.23
N LEU A 154 -5.63 11.86 0.21
CA LEU A 154 -6.84 12.68 0.26
C LEU A 154 -8.10 11.83 0.42
N HIS A 155 -8.12 10.65 -0.19
CA HIS A 155 -9.22 9.70 -0.05
C HIS A 155 -9.31 9.16 1.39
N CYS A 156 -8.17 8.81 2.02
CA CYS A 156 -8.12 8.46 3.44
C CYS A 156 -8.66 9.59 4.32
N GLU A 157 -8.25 10.83 4.06
CA GLU A 157 -8.73 12.00 4.81
C GLU A 157 -10.24 12.21 4.65
N ALA A 158 -10.78 12.02 3.44
CA ALA A 158 -12.21 12.14 3.19
C ALA A 158 -13.03 11.14 4.01
N TYR A 159 -12.56 9.88 4.08
CA TYR A 159 -13.21 8.87 4.92
C TYR A 159 -13.10 9.18 6.41
N GLN A 160 -11.95 9.61 6.89
CA GLN A 160 -11.76 10.03 8.29
C GLN A 160 -12.71 11.16 8.68
N ARG A 161 -12.89 12.15 7.80
CA ARG A 161 -13.83 13.27 8.03
C ARG A 161 -15.29 12.83 8.05
N GLN A 162 -15.66 11.95 7.12
CA GLN A 162 -17.06 11.53 6.96
C GLN A 162 -17.51 10.59 8.07
N TYR A 163 -16.67 9.60 8.39
CA TYR A 163 -17.05 8.51 9.29
C TYR A 163 -16.57 8.69 10.72
N LYS A 164 -15.94 9.82 11.08
CA LYS A 164 -15.45 10.24 12.42
C LYS A 164 -14.69 9.19 13.25
N GLU A 165 -14.87 7.94 12.93
CA GLU A 165 -14.21 6.75 13.50
C GLU A 165 -13.27 6.10 12.49
N GLY A 166 -13.08 6.75 11.35
CA GLY A 166 -12.21 6.27 10.27
C GLY A 166 -10.79 6.11 10.77
N LYS A 167 -10.40 4.89 10.99
CA LYS A 167 -9.11 4.52 11.53
C LYS A 167 -8.15 4.27 10.37
N CYS A 168 -7.57 5.34 9.87
CA CYS A 168 -6.64 5.30 8.76
C CYS A 168 -5.31 5.95 9.16
N SER A 169 -4.21 5.27 8.90
CA SER A 169 -2.86 5.83 9.00
C SER A 169 -2.23 5.93 7.63
N ILE A 170 -1.44 6.98 7.44
CA ILE A 170 -0.67 7.20 6.22
C ILE A 170 0.81 7.16 6.58
N VAL A 171 1.59 6.35 5.86
CA VAL A 171 3.04 6.35 5.95
C VAL A 171 3.65 6.75 4.61
N ARG A 172 4.70 7.57 4.64
CA ARG A 172 5.43 8.04 3.47
C ARG A 172 6.87 7.56 3.54
N PRO A 173 7.13 6.28 3.18
CA PRO A 173 8.49 5.76 3.24
C PRO A 173 9.41 6.53 2.30
N ALA A 174 10.63 6.73 2.75
CA ALA A 174 11.73 7.19 1.90
C ALA A 174 12.20 6.04 0.98
N ASN A 175 13.37 6.15 0.39
CA ASN A 175 13.95 5.05 -0.37
C ASN A 175 14.28 3.89 0.57
N VAL A 176 13.55 2.81 0.41
CA VAL A 176 13.70 1.58 1.20
C VAL A 176 14.54 0.59 0.40
N TYR A 177 15.49 -0.05 1.05
CA TYR A 177 16.28 -1.15 0.52
C TYR A 177 16.41 -2.24 1.60
N GLY A 178 16.65 -3.46 1.19
CA GLY A 178 16.82 -4.55 2.15
C GLY A 178 16.71 -5.94 1.53
N PRO A 179 16.55 -6.97 2.36
CA PRO A 179 16.26 -8.32 1.88
C PRO A 179 15.05 -8.34 0.95
N HIS A 180 15.03 -9.24 0.00
CA HIS A 180 13.97 -9.39 -0.99
C HIS A 180 13.82 -8.22 -1.99
N ASP A 181 14.75 -7.24 -2.00
CA ASP A 181 14.73 -6.21 -3.05
C ASP A 181 15.11 -6.84 -4.39
N ASN A 182 14.53 -6.27 -5.44
CA ASN A 182 14.91 -6.63 -6.81
C ASN A 182 16.09 -5.76 -7.22
N PHE A 183 17.30 -6.34 -7.23
CA PHE A 183 18.53 -5.67 -7.66
C PHE A 183 18.72 -5.66 -9.19
N ASP A 184 17.65 -5.84 -9.94
CA ASP A 184 17.66 -5.71 -11.39
C ASP A 184 17.74 -4.24 -11.81
N LEU A 185 18.81 -3.88 -12.53
CA LEU A 185 19.09 -2.52 -12.99
C LEU A 185 18.00 -1.97 -13.94
N ASP A 186 17.26 -2.84 -14.62
CA ASP A 186 16.21 -2.44 -15.55
C ASP A 186 14.85 -2.19 -14.84
N SER A 187 14.71 -2.60 -13.59
CA SER A 187 13.47 -2.45 -12.79
C SER A 187 13.60 -1.45 -11.64
N ALA A 188 14.79 -0.93 -11.44
CA ALA A 188 15.07 0.02 -10.34
C ALA A 188 14.76 1.45 -10.71
#